data_2cbf450b21498ccc30d238f3d1c0e779
#
_entry.id   2cbf450b21498ccc30d238f3d1c0e779
#
_cell.length_a   1.000
_cell.length_b   1.000
_cell.length_c   1.000
_cell.angle_alpha   90.00
_cell.angle_beta   90.00
_cell.angle_gamma   90.00
#
_symmetry.space_group_name_H-M   'P 1'
#
loop_
_entity.id
_entity.type
_entity.pdbx_description
1 polymer ?
#
loop_
_entity_poly.entity_id
_entity_poly.type
_entity_poly.pdbx_seq_one_letter_code
_entity_poly.pdbx_strand_id
1 'polypeptide(L)'
;KLIVTSRTYQQRSDVTSELLTRNPENRLLARGARFRLPSWMIHDAALQASGLLNPAQGGPPVMPYQPPGVWAEMFMGRFTYEPSQGAAQYRRSLYAFWRRSSAPTFLFDSAQRRVCEVQPRRTNTPLQALTLLNDVTILESSRELARTAIQEEQTPAERINFIAQRILSRVLTAREQTVLAREYEQSRDYYQGHPEAALQLLDVGQPPATSKVAP
;
A
#
# COMPACT_ATOMS: atom_id res chain seq x y z
N LYS A 1 -2.68 -24.46 0.56
CA LYS A 1 -3.86 -24.48 1.46
C LYS A 1 -3.48 -24.87 2.90
N LEU A 2 -2.74 -25.98 3.15
CA LEU A 2 -2.43 -26.50 4.50
C LEU A 2 -1.86 -25.45 5.47
N ILE A 3 -0.96 -24.55 5.02
CA ILE A 3 -0.37 -23.52 5.86
C ILE A 3 -1.45 -22.55 6.36
N VAL A 4 -2.20 -21.94 5.45
CA VAL A 4 -3.19 -20.90 5.79
C VAL A 4 -4.42 -21.42 6.53
N THR A 5 -4.68 -22.73 6.47
CA THR A 5 -5.77 -23.39 7.21
C THR A 5 -5.30 -23.97 8.54
N SER A 6 -4.01 -23.92 8.85
CA SER A 6 -3.50 -24.43 10.13
C SER A 6 -3.91 -23.53 11.29
N ARG A 7 -4.18 -24.14 12.45
CA ARG A 7 -4.51 -23.40 13.68
C ARG A 7 -3.42 -22.41 14.07
N THR A 8 -2.17 -22.77 13.86
CA THR A 8 -1.02 -21.89 14.14
C THR A 8 -1.04 -20.63 13.29
N TYR A 9 -1.35 -20.75 11.99
CA TYR A 9 -1.43 -19.59 11.10
C TYR A 9 -2.62 -18.69 11.42
N GLN A 10 -3.73 -19.28 11.85
CA GLN A 10 -4.98 -18.54 12.13
C GLN A 10 -5.05 -17.98 13.57
N GLN A 11 -3.99 -18.12 14.35
CA GLN A 11 -3.97 -17.56 15.70
C GLN A 11 -4.06 -16.05 15.68
N ARG A 12 -4.78 -15.50 16.65
CA ARG A 12 -4.81 -14.07 16.92
C ARG A 12 -3.43 -13.56 17.32
N SER A 13 -3.12 -12.32 16.95
CA SER A 13 -1.86 -11.67 17.33
C SER A 13 -1.93 -10.87 18.62
N ASP A 14 -3.05 -10.97 19.36
CA ASP A 14 -3.24 -10.27 20.63
C ASP A 14 -2.24 -10.77 21.68
N VAL A 15 -1.78 -9.85 22.50
CA VAL A 15 -0.75 -10.13 23.51
C VAL A 15 -1.31 -9.79 24.88
N THR A 16 -1.33 -10.77 25.76
CA THR A 16 -1.63 -10.56 27.19
C THR A 16 -0.33 -10.45 28.01
N SER A 17 -0.40 -9.79 29.15
CA SER A 17 0.76 -9.67 30.07
C SER A 17 1.32 -11.03 30.45
N GLU A 18 0.45 -12.03 30.64
CA GLU A 18 0.85 -13.40 30.95
C GLU A 18 1.65 -14.04 29.79
N LEU A 19 1.18 -13.89 28.55
CA LEU A 19 1.88 -14.40 27.36
C LEU A 19 3.23 -13.73 27.17
N LEU A 20 3.35 -12.42 27.46
CA LEU A 20 4.63 -11.72 27.40
C LEU A 20 5.61 -12.24 28.44
N THR A 21 5.15 -12.54 29.64
CA THR A 21 6.00 -13.07 30.72
C THR A 21 6.48 -14.50 30.43
N ARG A 22 5.56 -15.37 29.96
CA ARG A 22 5.85 -16.80 29.72
C ARG A 22 6.58 -17.09 28.42
N ASN A 23 6.27 -16.33 27.35
CA ASN A 23 6.79 -16.55 26.02
C ASN A 23 6.98 -15.23 25.26
N PRO A 24 7.92 -14.36 25.69
CA PRO A 24 8.11 -13.04 25.11
C PRO A 24 8.44 -13.10 23.62
N GLU A 25 9.28 -14.04 23.21
CA GLU A 25 9.73 -14.20 21.82
C GLU A 25 8.78 -15.03 20.95
N ASN A 26 7.64 -15.45 21.49
CA ASN A 26 6.67 -16.32 20.81
C ASN A 26 7.27 -17.64 20.24
N ARG A 27 8.28 -18.19 20.89
CA ARG A 27 8.94 -19.44 20.46
C ARG A 27 8.02 -20.65 20.45
N LEU A 28 7.01 -20.64 21.30
CA LEU A 28 6.01 -21.72 21.41
C LEU A 28 4.80 -21.50 20.48
N LEU A 29 4.85 -20.48 19.61
CA LEU A 29 3.78 -20.15 18.66
C LEU A 29 2.40 -20.00 19.33
N ALA A 30 2.36 -19.40 20.51
CA ALA A 30 1.14 -19.21 21.30
C ALA A 30 0.25 -18.08 20.78
N ARG A 31 0.74 -17.30 19.82
CA ARG A 31 0.02 -16.20 19.15
C ARG A 31 0.51 -16.02 17.72
N GLY A 32 -0.28 -15.38 16.88
CA GLY A 32 0.14 -14.94 15.55
C GLY A 32 1.29 -13.93 15.64
N ALA A 33 2.26 -14.04 14.75
CA ALA A 33 3.37 -13.09 14.68
C ALA A 33 2.88 -11.70 14.26
N ARG A 34 3.38 -10.64 14.94
CA ARG A 34 3.18 -9.24 14.53
C ARG A 34 4.51 -8.69 14.03
N PHE A 35 4.56 -8.40 12.75
CA PHE A 35 5.73 -7.76 12.14
C PHE A 35 5.28 -6.74 11.10
N ARG A 36 6.11 -5.74 10.88
CA ARG A 36 5.88 -4.79 9.81
C ARG A 36 6.07 -5.48 8.46
N LEU A 37 5.12 -5.30 7.56
CA LEU A 37 5.27 -5.79 6.19
C LEU A 37 6.43 -5.06 5.50
N PRO A 38 7.22 -5.76 4.68
CA PRO A 38 8.17 -5.13 3.78
C PRO A 38 7.47 -4.17 2.83
N SER A 39 8.16 -3.11 2.41
CA SER A 39 7.57 -2.06 1.56
C SER A 39 6.96 -2.58 0.26
N TRP A 40 7.60 -3.55 -0.39
CA TRP A 40 7.06 -4.17 -1.61
C TRP A 40 5.74 -4.92 -1.36
N MET A 41 5.54 -5.50 -0.18
CA MET A 41 4.28 -6.13 0.18
C MET A 41 3.19 -5.10 0.47
N ILE A 42 3.55 -3.96 1.07
CA ILE A 42 2.61 -2.84 1.29
C ILE A 42 2.11 -2.31 -0.07
N HIS A 43 3.02 -2.08 -1.00
CA HIS A 43 2.70 -1.63 -2.35
C HIS A 43 1.80 -2.64 -3.09
N ASP A 44 2.20 -3.92 -3.14
CA ASP A 44 1.40 -4.96 -3.80
C ASP A 44 0.03 -5.16 -3.13
N ALA A 45 -0.05 -5.02 -1.80
CA ALA A 45 -1.30 -5.10 -1.06
C ALA A 45 -2.24 -3.92 -1.37
N ALA A 46 -1.71 -2.71 -1.54
CA ALA A 46 -2.50 -1.54 -1.95
C ALA A 46 -3.10 -1.74 -3.35
N LEU A 47 -2.28 -2.20 -4.31
CA LEU A 47 -2.75 -2.54 -5.66
C LEU A 47 -3.80 -3.66 -5.64
N GLN A 48 -3.60 -4.68 -4.82
CA GLN A 48 -4.57 -5.78 -4.68
C GLN A 48 -5.89 -5.32 -4.06
N ALA A 49 -5.84 -4.51 -3.00
CA ALA A 49 -7.03 -4.01 -2.31
C ALA A 49 -7.87 -3.10 -3.21
N SER A 50 -7.22 -2.30 -4.04
CA SER A 50 -7.89 -1.40 -5.00
C SER A 50 -8.38 -2.10 -6.28
N GLY A 51 -7.92 -3.33 -6.56
CA GLY A 51 -8.21 -4.03 -7.81
C GLY A 51 -7.34 -3.60 -8.99
N LEU A 52 -6.35 -2.73 -8.79
CA LEU A 52 -5.42 -2.29 -9.84
C LEU A 52 -4.34 -3.32 -10.15
N LEU A 53 -4.07 -4.28 -9.27
CA LEU A 53 -2.96 -5.20 -9.43
C LEU A 53 -3.02 -5.97 -10.75
N ASN A 54 -2.01 -5.78 -11.57
CA ASN A 54 -1.79 -6.58 -12.78
C ASN A 54 -1.01 -7.87 -12.42
N PRO A 55 -1.62 -9.06 -12.48
CA PRO A 55 -1.01 -10.31 -12.07
C PRO A 55 -0.06 -10.91 -13.13
N ALA A 56 0.16 -10.27 -14.27
CA ALA A 56 0.97 -10.78 -15.35
C ALA A 56 2.38 -11.17 -14.87
N GLN A 57 2.83 -12.34 -15.28
CA GLN A 57 4.14 -12.89 -14.94
C GLN A 57 5.10 -12.82 -16.13
N GLY A 58 6.39 -12.62 -15.84
CA GLY A 58 7.42 -12.47 -16.87
C GLY A 58 7.36 -11.14 -17.62
N GLY A 59 8.14 -10.99 -18.69
CA GLY A 59 8.20 -9.78 -19.50
C GLY A 59 9.11 -8.68 -18.96
N PRO A 60 9.11 -7.48 -19.57
CA PRO A 60 10.01 -6.40 -19.24
C PRO A 60 9.72 -5.81 -17.85
N PRO A 61 10.70 -5.12 -17.23
CA PRO A 61 10.48 -4.42 -15.97
C PRO A 61 9.50 -3.25 -16.15
N VAL A 62 8.90 -2.87 -15.03
CA VAL A 62 8.03 -1.70 -14.92
C VAL A 62 8.86 -0.52 -14.45
N MET A 63 8.62 0.66 -15.00
CA MET A 63 9.20 1.93 -14.56
C MET A 63 8.21 2.61 -13.59
N PRO A 64 8.35 2.44 -12.25
CA PRO A 64 7.47 3.07 -11.29
C PRO A 64 7.53 4.59 -11.33
N TYR A 65 6.54 5.26 -10.73
CA TYR A 65 6.63 6.71 -10.54
C TYR A 65 7.89 7.10 -9.76
N GLN A 66 8.52 8.15 -10.21
CA GLN A 66 9.71 8.73 -9.59
C GLN A 66 9.56 10.26 -9.60
N PRO A 67 10.10 10.96 -8.61
CA PRO A 67 10.11 12.41 -8.64
C PRO A 67 10.83 12.93 -9.89
N PRO A 68 10.31 13.97 -10.53
CA PRO A 68 10.94 14.55 -11.72
C PRO A 68 12.36 15.05 -11.40
N GLY A 69 13.26 14.92 -12.37
CA GLY A 69 14.64 15.39 -12.25
C GLY A 69 15.63 14.43 -11.59
N VAL A 70 15.20 13.52 -10.74
CA VAL A 70 16.09 12.59 -9.99
C VAL A 70 17.02 11.80 -10.92
N TRP A 71 16.49 11.28 -12.01
CA TRP A 71 17.28 10.49 -12.96
C TRP A 71 18.17 11.36 -13.84
N ALA A 72 17.70 12.54 -14.24
CA ALA A 72 18.50 13.48 -15.01
C ALA A 72 19.72 13.96 -14.22
N GLU A 73 19.54 14.30 -12.95
CA GLU A 73 20.62 14.71 -12.06
C GLU A 73 21.65 13.59 -11.84
N MET A 74 21.19 12.39 -11.54
CA MET A 74 22.06 11.23 -11.24
C MET A 74 22.85 10.74 -12.44
N PHE A 75 22.37 10.94 -13.66
CA PHE A 75 22.99 10.43 -14.88
C PHE A 75 23.43 11.55 -15.85
N MET A 76 23.53 12.79 -15.36
CA MET A 76 23.98 13.94 -16.15
C MET A 76 23.19 14.09 -17.48
N GLY A 77 21.87 13.89 -17.42
CA GLY A 77 20.99 13.97 -18.59
C GLY A 77 21.12 12.83 -19.62
N ARG A 78 21.95 11.82 -19.36
CA ARG A 78 22.18 10.71 -20.32
C ARG A 78 21.12 9.63 -20.29
N PHE A 79 20.18 9.71 -19.36
CA PHE A 79 19.10 8.72 -19.21
C PHE A 79 17.77 9.42 -19.01
N THR A 80 16.84 9.18 -19.93
CA THR A 80 15.45 9.63 -19.79
C THR A 80 14.66 8.56 -19.05
N TYR A 81 14.02 8.95 -17.96
CA TYR A 81 13.16 8.08 -17.20
C TYR A 81 11.70 8.42 -17.48
N GLU A 82 10.99 7.48 -18.06
CA GLU A 82 9.56 7.61 -18.36
C GLU A 82 8.80 6.54 -17.56
N PRO A 83 7.88 6.94 -16.68
CA PRO A 83 7.03 5.97 -15.96
C PRO A 83 6.21 5.13 -16.93
N SER A 84 6.04 3.86 -16.62
CA SER A 84 5.16 2.97 -17.37
C SER A 84 3.73 3.50 -17.40
N GLN A 85 2.97 3.15 -18.42
CA GLN A 85 1.59 3.61 -18.60
C GLN A 85 0.58 2.46 -18.57
N GLY A 86 -0.66 2.78 -18.24
CA GLY A 86 -1.78 1.83 -18.22
C GLY A 86 -1.55 0.69 -17.23
N ALA A 87 -2.07 -0.49 -17.53
CA ALA A 87 -1.97 -1.67 -16.68
C ALA A 87 -0.54 -2.15 -16.42
N ALA A 88 0.44 -1.73 -17.25
CA ALA A 88 1.84 -2.06 -17.02
C ALA A 88 2.37 -1.40 -15.74
N GLN A 89 1.88 -0.22 -15.36
CA GLN A 89 2.30 0.50 -14.16
C GLN A 89 1.97 -0.27 -12.86
N TYR A 90 0.90 -1.05 -12.87
CA TYR A 90 0.36 -1.70 -11.67
C TYR A 90 0.78 -3.16 -11.49
N ARG A 91 1.94 -3.52 -12.03
CA ARG A 91 2.51 -4.86 -11.83
C ARG A 91 3.10 -4.98 -10.42
N ARG A 92 3.30 -6.23 -9.97
CA ARG A 92 3.93 -6.52 -8.68
C ARG A 92 5.30 -5.84 -8.56
N SER A 93 5.62 -5.39 -7.37
CA SER A 93 6.91 -4.74 -7.04
C SER A 93 8.14 -5.54 -7.45
N LEU A 94 8.01 -6.87 -7.61
CA LEU A 94 9.06 -7.74 -8.14
C LEU A 94 9.57 -7.28 -9.52
N TYR A 95 8.70 -6.68 -10.32
CA TYR A 95 9.01 -6.20 -11.67
C TYR A 95 9.46 -4.74 -11.71
N ALA A 96 9.49 -4.05 -10.57
CA ALA A 96 9.88 -2.65 -10.51
C ALA A 96 11.34 -2.47 -10.93
N PHE A 97 11.57 -1.63 -11.94
CA PHE A 97 12.90 -1.24 -12.34
C PHE A 97 13.52 -0.30 -11.31
N TRP A 98 14.73 -0.59 -10.90
CA TRP A 98 15.51 0.31 -10.08
C TRP A 98 17.01 0.04 -10.21
N ARG A 99 17.79 1.07 -9.93
CA ARG A 99 19.23 0.97 -9.85
C ARG A 99 19.70 1.16 -8.42
N ARG A 100 20.90 0.67 -8.13
CA ARG A 100 21.51 0.81 -6.80
C ARG A 100 21.56 2.27 -6.31
N SER A 101 21.75 3.21 -7.22
CA SER A 101 21.81 4.65 -6.94
C SER A 101 20.43 5.31 -6.85
N SER A 102 19.40 4.72 -7.43
CA SER A 102 18.05 5.29 -7.47
C SER A 102 17.00 4.18 -7.35
N ALA A 103 16.48 3.99 -6.14
CA ALA A 103 15.36 3.11 -5.89
C ALA A 103 14.03 3.87 -6.01
N PRO A 104 12.91 3.22 -6.40
CA PRO A 104 11.59 3.80 -6.27
C PRO A 104 11.30 4.25 -4.84
N THR A 105 10.56 5.34 -4.69
CA THR A 105 10.28 5.97 -3.39
C THR A 105 9.61 5.03 -2.39
N PHE A 106 8.73 4.15 -2.88
CA PHE A 106 8.03 3.18 -2.04
C PHE A 106 8.91 2.01 -1.55
N LEU A 107 10.11 1.78 -2.14
CA LEU A 107 10.99 0.67 -1.76
C LEU A 107 11.94 1.05 -0.61
N PHE A 108 11.39 1.54 0.49
CA PHE A 108 12.16 1.75 1.71
C PHE A 108 12.52 0.41 2.40
N ASP A 109 13.60 0.40 3.17
CA ASP A 109 14.17 -0.80 3.83
C ASP A 109 14.53 -1.95 2.86
N SER A 110 14.70 -1.66 1.59
CA SER A 110 15.15 -2.68 0.63
C SER A 110 16.66 -2.86 0.67
N ALA A 111 17.12 -4.06 0.32
CA ALA A 111 18.55 -4.38 0.29
C ALA A 111 19.33 -3.43 -0.61
N GLN A 112 20.49 -2.95 -0.14
CA GLN A 112 21.31 -1.99 -0.87
C GLN A 112 21.98 -2.54 -2.13
N ARG A 113 21.88 -3.84 -2.40
CA ARG A 113 22.50 -4.55 -3.53
C ARG A 113 24.04 -4.42 -3.60
N ARG A 114 24.69 -4.00 -2.54
CA ARG A 114 26.16 -3.95 -2.42
C ARG A 114 26.71 -5.19 -1.76
N VAL A 115 25.99 -5.73 -0.80
CA VAL A 115 26.31 -6.93 -0.03
C VAL A 115 25.07 -7.80 0.05
N CYS A 116 25.27 -9.11 0.22
CA CYS A 116 24.16 -10.01 0.48
C CYS A 116 23.62 -9.75 1.91
N GLU A 117 22.36 -9.46 2.00
CA GLU A 117 21.65 -9.31 3.28
C GLU A 117 20.72 -10.51 3.45
N VAL A 118 20.98 -11.33 4.45
CA VAL A 118 20.14 -12.49 4.77
C VAL A 118 18.83 -12.03 5.42
N GLN A 119 18.88 -10.93 6.16
CA GLN A 119 17.74 -10.40 6.89
C GLN A 119 17.68 -8.88 6.72
N PRO A 120 16.79 -8.38 5.84
CA PRO A 120 16.66 -6.94 5.62
C PRO A 120 16.18 -6.26 6.91
N ARG A 121 16.69 -5.07 7.16
CA ARG A 121 16.25 -4.23 8.27
C ARG A 121 14.80 -3.83 8.04
N ARG A 122 14.03 -3.76 9.13
CA ARG A 122 12.66 -3.25 9.11
C ARG A 122 12.60 -2.07 10.07
N THR A 123 12.46 -0.88 9.51
CA THR A 123 12.35 0.36 10.28
C THR A 123 10.91 0.86 10.27
N ASN A 124 10.60 1.77 11.16
CA ASN A 124 9.33 2.47 11.19
C ASN A 124 9.59 3.95 11.47
N THR A 125 9.73 4.71 10.41
CA THR A 125 10.08 6.13 10.49
C THR A 125 8.92 7.02 10.05
N PRO A 126 8.83 8.26 10.56
CA PRO A 126 7.85 9.24 10.07
C PRO A 126 7.95 9.50 8.56
N LEU A 127 9.17 9.45 8.01
CA LEU A 127 9.39 9.62 6.58
C LEU A 127 8.73 8.52 5.74
N GLN A 128 8.73 7.28 6.22
CA GLN A 128 8.03 6.19 5.53
C GLN A 128 6.50 6.38 5.56
N ALA A 129 5.95 6.86 6.68
CA ALA A 129 4.53 7.21 6.76
C ALA A 129 4.18 8.35 5.78
N LEU A 130 5.02 9.39 5.72
CA LEU A 130 4.86 10.49 4.78
C LEU A 130 4.93 10.02 3.32
N THR A 131 5.85 9.11 2.99
CA THR A 131 5.95 8.50 1.66
C THR A 131 4.66 7.77 1.30
N LEU A 132 4.12 6.94 2.19
CA LEU A 132 2.87 6.21 1.93
C LEU A 132 1.66 7.13 1.75
N LEU A 133 1.65 8.31 2.38
CA LEU A 133 0.57 9.29 2.21
C LEU A 133 0.67 10.09 0.89
N ASN A 134 1.86 10.18 0.29
CA ASN A 134 2.11 11.02 -0.88
C ASN A 134 2.56 10.25 -2.13
N ASP A 135 2.76 8.95 -2.02
CA ASP A 135 3.15 8.14 -3.19
C ASP A 135 2.01 8.06 -4.20
N VAL A 136 2.33 8.35 -5.45
CA VAL A 136 1.35 8.41 -6.55
C VAL A 136 0.56 7.11 -6.69
N THR A 137 1.22 5.95 -6.62
CA THR A 137 0.57 4.64 -6.73
C THR A 137 -0.38 4.37 -5.56
N ILE A 138 -0.03 4.81 -4.35
CA ILE A 138 -0.89 4.70 -3.17
C ILE A 138 -2.11 5.60 -3.30
N LEU A 139 -1.94 6.84 -3.81
CA LEU A 139 -3.06 7.75 -4.06
C LEU A 139 -4.01 7.22 -5.14
N GLU A 140 -3.48 6.67 -6.24
CA GLU A 140 -4.28 6.01 -7.28
C GLU A 140 -5.06 4.80 -6.70
N SER A 141 -4.37 3.95 -5.91
CA SER A 141 -5.00 2.81 -5.24
C SER A 141 -6.11 3.25 -4.28
N SER A 142 -5.87 4.32 -3.52
CA SER A 142 -6.88 4.88 -2.61
C SER A 142 -8.09 5.42 -3.35
N ARG A 143 -7.89 6.13 -4.47
CA ARG A 143 -8.94 6.62 -5.35
C ARG A 143 -9.82 5.50 -5.90
N GLU A 144 -9.20 4.44 -6.44
CA GLU A 144 -9.93 3.30 -7.01
C GLU A 144 -10.67 2.49 -5.94
N LEU A 145 -10.06 2.32 -4.75
CA LEU A 145 -10.71 1.67 -3.63
C LEU A 145 -11.91 2.47 -3.12
N ALA A 146 -11.78 3.80 -3.01
CA ALA A 146 -12.87 4.68 -2.63
C ALA A 146 -14.02 4.65 -3.68
N ARG A 147 -13.67 4.67 -4.98
CA ARG A 147 -14.64 4.54 -6.06
C ARG A 147 -15.43 3.23 -5.96
N THR A 148 -14.75 2.12 -5.71
CA THR A 148 -15.40 0.83 -5.51
C THR A 148 -16.30 0.85 -4.27
N ALA A 149 -15.83 1.39 -3.16
CA ALA A 149 -16.62 1.49 -1.93
C ALA A 149 -17.89 2.34 -2.11
N ILE A 150 -17.84 3.40 -2.92
CA ILE A 150 -19.00 4.24 -3.24
C ILE A 150 -20.02 3.49 -4.10
N GLN A 151 -19.55 2.60 -4.99
CA GLN A 151 -20.43 1.82 -5.85
C GLN A 151 -21.10 0.65 -5.12
N GLU A 152 -20.37 0.01 -4.21
CA GLU A 152 -20.87 -1.19 -3.48
C GLU A 152 -21.70 -0.83 -2.26
N GLU A 153 -21.43 0.29 -1.60
CA GLU A 153 -22.00 0.62 -0.28
C GLU A 153 -22.67 1.98 -0.26
N GLN A 154 -23.84 2.05 0.43
CA GLN A 154 -24.69 3.24 0.42
C GLN A 154 -24.27 4.29 1.47
N THR A 155 -23.92 3.86 2.66
CA THR A 155 -23.64 4.76 3.79
C THR A 155 -22.13 4.94 4.01
N PRO A 156 -21.70 6.08 4.56
CA PRO A 156 -20.30 6.30 4.92
C PRO A 156 -19.72 5.22 5.87
N ALA A 157 -20.51 4.76 6.83
CA ALA A 157 -20.09 3.74 7.78
C ALA A 157 -19.83 2.38 7.09
N GLU A 158 -20.69 1.99 6.16
CA GLU A 158 -20.51 0.77 5.35
C GLU A 158 -19.28 0.89 4.46
N ARG A 159 -19.07 2.02 3.79
CA ARG A 159 -17.90 2.31 2.97
C ARG A 159 -16.58 2.18 3.77
N ILE A 160 -16.53 2.76 4.96
CA ILE A 160 -15.37 2.66 5.86
C ILE A 160 -15.13 1.21 6.25
N ASN A 161 -16.14 0.44 6.58
CA ASN A 161 -16.01 -0.98 6.91
C ASN A 161 -15.57 -1.82 5.71
N PHE A 162 -16.11 -1.58 4.53
CA PHE A 162 -15.72 -2.22 3.29
C PHE A 162 -14.23 -2.00 2.99
N ILE A 163 -13.75 -0.76 3.06
CA ILE A 163 -12.35 -0.41 2.87
C ILE A 163 -11.47 -1.12 3.92
N ALA A 164 -11.87 -1.09 5.19
CA ALA A 164 -11.14 -1.73 6.26
C ALA A 164 -11.04 -3.26 6.09
N GLN A 165 -12.10 -3.91 5.68
CA GLN A 165 -12.07 -5.35 5.39
C GLN A 165 -11.12 -5.68 4.25
N ARG A 166 -11.09 -4.88 3.19
CA ARG A 166 -10.16 -5.08 2.07
C ARG A 166 -8.69 -4.88 2.43
N ILE A 167 -8.39 -3.90 3.28
CA ILE A 167 -7.00 -3.58 3.67
C ILE A 167 -6.55 -4.42 4.86
N LEU A 168 -7.39 -4.56 5.89
CA LEU A 168 -7.02 -5.16 7.17
C LEU A 168 -7.51 -6.61 7.32
N SER A 169 -8.37 -7.09 6.43
CA SER A 169 -9.02 -8.41 6.49
C SER A 169 -9.73 -8.68 7.83
N ARG A 170 -10.23 -7.64 8.48
CA ARG A 170 -10.98 -7.72 9.75
C ARG A 170 -12.00 -6.60 9.87
N VAL A 171 -12.93 -6.80 10.78
CA VAL A 171 -13.89 -5.76 11.18
C VAL A 171 -13.18 -4.73 12.07
N LEU A 172 -13.60 -3.48 11.96
CA LEU A 172 -13.13 -2.39 12.81
C LEU A 172 -13.72 -2.49 14.22
N THR A 173 -12.95 -2.09 15.22
CA THR A 173 -13.46 -1.83 16.56
C THR A 173 -14.31 -0.56 16.57
N ALA A 174 -15.20 -0.41 17.56
CA ALA A 174 -16.03 0.79 17.69
C ALA A 174 -15.20 2.08 17.78
N ARG A 175 -14.04 2.04 18.45
CA ARG A 175 -13.10 3.17 18.54
C ARG A 175 -12.52 3.54 17.16
N GLU A 176 -12.10 2.54 16.39
CA GLU A 176 -11.57 2.77 15.04
C GLU A 176 -12.63 3.35 14.11
N GLN A 177 -13.86 2.83 14.18
CA GLN A 177 -14.99 3.38 13.41
C GLN A 177 -15.25 4.84 13.74
N THR A 178 -15.27 5.20 15.02
CA THR A 178 -15.50 6.58 15.47
C THR A 178 -14.39 7.52 14.93
N VAL A 179 -13.12 7.11 15.02
CA VAL A 179 -12.01 7.92 14.53
C VAL A 179 -12.09 8.10 13.02
N LEU A 180 -12.27 7.02 12.27
CA LEU A 180 -12.32 7.07 10.81
C LEU A 180 -13.55 7.82 10.28
N ALA A 181 -14.70 7.70 10.93
CA ALA A 181 -15.90 8.47 10.58
C ALA A 181 -15.66 9.97 10.74
N ARG A 182 -15.03 10.38 11.84
CA ARG A 182 -14.68 11.80 12.06
C ARG A 182 -13.71 12.32 11.01
N GLU A 183 -12.65 11.57 10.71
CA GLU A 183 -11.68 11.96 9.68
C GLU A 183 -12.32 12.04 8.28
N TYR A 184 -13.25 11.12 7.98
CA TYR A 184 -14.01 11.16 6.74
C TYR A 184 -14.86 12.44 6.64
N GLU A 185 -15.59 12.79 7.69
CA GLU A 185 -16.43 13.99 7.69
C GLU A 185 -15.60 15.28 7.59
N GLN A 186 -14.51 15.38 8.33
CA GLN A 186 -13.60 16.52 8.25
C GLN A 186 -13.00 16.68 6.86
N SER A 187 -12.55 15.59 6.25
CA SER A 187 -12.01 15.60 4.89
C SER A 187 -13.06 15.98 3.85
N ARG A 188 -14.27 15.42 3.97
CA ARG A 188 -15.39 15.75 3.09
C ARG A 188 -15.73 17.24 3.17
N ASP A 189 -15.88 17.79 4.36
CA ASP A 189 -16.24 19.19 4.57
C ASP A 189 -15.12 20.11 4.04
N TYR A 190 -13.84 19.73 4.23
CA TYR A 190 -12.72 20.45 3.65
C TYR A 190 -12.80 20.52 2.12
N TYR A 191 -12.96 19.36 1.46
CA TYR A 191 -12.97 19.31 -0.01
C TYR A 191 -14.26 19.87 -0.62
N GLN A 192 -15.39 19.87 0.11
CA GLN A 192 -16.58 20.60 -0.32
C GLN A 192 -16.35 22.13 -0.35
N GLY A 193 -15.57 22.63 0.60
CA GLY A 193 -15.16 24.03 0.64
C GLY A 193 -14.02 24.39 -0.33
N HIS A 194 -13.29 23.37 -0.83
CA HIS A 194 -12.11 23.55 -1.69
C HIS A 194 -12.17 22.64 -2.92
N PRO A 195 -13.09 22.86 -3.87
CA PRO A 195 -13.30 21.98 -5.01
C PRO A 195 -12.07 21.88 -5.95
N GLU A 196 -11.28 22.93 -6.05
CA GLU A 196 -10.03 22.89 -6.84
C GLU A 196 -9.01 21.95 -6.24
N ALA A 197 -8.86 21.93 -4.92
CA ALA A 197 -7.97 20.98 -4.23
C ALA A 197 -8.45 19.53 -4.38
N ALA A 198 -9.78 19.31 -4.39
CA ALA A 198 -10.35 18.01 -4.67
C ALA A 198 -10.01 17.52 -6.09
N LEU A 199 -10.15 18.37 -7.09
CA LEU A 199 -9.79 18.06 -8.47
C LEU A 199 -8.30 17.77 -8.62
N GLN A 200 -7.43 18.58 -8.01
CA GLN A 200 -5.99 18.33 -8.01
C GLN A 200 -5.63 16.98 -7.41
N LEU A 201 -6.26 16.59 -6.29
CA LEU A 201 -6.03 15.27 -5.68
C LEU A 201 -6.51 14.14 -6.59
N LEU A 202 -7.65 14.30 -7.24
CA LEU A 202 -8.21 13.29 -8.15
C LEU A 202 -7.41 13.16 -9.47
N ASP A 203 -6.68 14.19 -9.86
CA ASP A 203 -5.85 14.20 -11.08
C ASP A 203 -4.43 13.61 -10.86
N VAL A 204 -4.10 13.22 -9.63
CA VAL A 204 -2.79 12.61 -9.33
C VAL A 204 -2.67 11.27 -10.05
N GLY A 205 -1.58 11.07 -10.79
CA GLY A 205 -1.26 9.84 -11.49
C GLY A 205 -2.00 9.66 -12.81
N GLN A 206 -2.35 8.43 -13.15
CA GLN A 206 -3.10 8.14 -14.36
C GLN A 206 -4.60 8.43 -14.15
N PRO A 207 -5.31 8.83 -15.23
CA PRO A 207 -6.75 8.99 -15.14
C PRO A 207 -7.40 7.66 -14.66
N PRO A 208 -8.51 7.75 -13.92
CA PRO A 208 -9.20 6.56 -13.42
C PRO A 208 -9.51 5.62 -14.57
N ALA A 209 -9.26 4.34 -14.36
CA ALA A 209 -9.60 3.32 -15.35
C ALA A 209 -11.10 3.44 -15.65
N THR A 210 -11.43 3.85 -16.85
CA THR A 210 -12.82 3.81 -17.33
C THR A 210 -13.26 2.37 -17.20
N SER A 211 -14.20 2.12 -16.31
CA SER A 211 -14.63 0.81 -15.91
C SER A 211 -14.95 -0.06 -17.13
N LYS A 212 -14.07 -1.02 -17.40
CA LYS A 212 -14.51 -2.32 -17.89
C LYS A 212 -14.67 -3.21 -16.67
N VAL A 213 -15.78 -3.06 -15.98
CA VAL A 213 -16.37 -4.18 -15.27
C VAL A 213 -16.80 -5.11 -16.38
N ALA A 214 -15.97 -6.09 -16.68
CA ALA A 214 -16.39 -7.23 -17.47
C ALA A 214 -17.39 -8.04 -16.64
N PRO A 215 -18.40 -8.63 -17.29
CA PRO A 215 -19.51 -9.31 -16.65
C PRO A 215 -19.07 -10.51 -15.80
#